data_9f000240c84472ce85e0488ceb0baedc
#
_entry.id   9f000240c84472ce85e0488ceb0baedc
#
_cell.length_a   1.000
_cell.length_b   1.000
_cell.length_c   1.000
_cell.angle_alpha   90.00
_cell.angle_beta   90.00
_cell.angle_gamma   90.00
#
_symmetry.space_group_name_H-M   'P 1'
#
loop_
_entity.id
_entity.type
_entity.pdbx_description
1 polymer ?
#
loop_
_entity_poly.entity_id
_entity_poly.type
_entity_poly.pdbx_seq_one_letter_code
_entity_poly.pdbx_strand_id
1 'polypeptide(L)'
;MMTQSKGIYLLPNILTTAALLAGFFSIITATRAVYEGEGLFETAAIAILVSGLFDGLDGRVARLTNTQSEFGAQYDSLSDVVAFGVAPAVLVFSWSLSALGKLGWVAAFIYVAGTALRLARFNIQREIVDSSYFIGLACPAAAYFLASAVWTLVDSSIQGETVALTMVILTAICGLLMVSSVPYPSFKNSDLKARVPLLAIMAAALIFAFVSLDPPRVLFLLTSLYILSGPALWLKNRLDGKKRAPKEEE
;
A
#
# COMPACT_ATOMS: atom_id res chain seq x y z
N MET A 1 33.19 -19.99 13.61
CA MET A 1 31.75 -19.72 13.80
C MET A 1 31.66 -18.43 14.63
N MET A 2 31.44 -17.28 13.96
CA MET A 2 31.20 -16.03 14.69
C MET A 2 29.79 -16.09 15.23
N THR A 3 29.63 -16.04 16.55
CA THR A 3 28.35 -15.85 17.22
C THR A 3 27.81 -14.49 16.86
N GLN A 4 26.94 -14.44 15.86
CA GLN A 4 26.15 -13.22 15.57
C GLN A 4 25.41 -12.87 16.88
N SER A 5 25.60 -11.64 17.37
CA SER A 5 25.02 -11.21 18.63
C SER A 5 23.49 -11.26 18.51
N LYS A 6 22.81 -11.84 19.49
CA LYS A 6 21.33 -11.97 19.54
C LYS A 6 20.61 -10.61 19.30
N GLY A 7 21.29 -9.49 19.55
CA GLY A 7 20.76 -8.14 19.33
C GLY A 7 20.53 -7.75 17.86
N ILE A 8 21.24 -8.38 16.90
CA ILE A 8 21.11 -8.05 15.48
C ILE A 8 19.76 -8.56 14.93
N TYR A 9 19.25 -9.69 15.44
CA TYR A 9 17.93 -10.23 15.06
C TYR A 9 16.73 -9.38 15.58
N LEU A 10 16.97 -8.54 16.60
CA LEU A 10 15.92 -7.69 17.17
C LEU A 10 15.66 -6.45 16.31
N LEU A 11 16.64 -5.96 15.56
CA LEU A 11 16.53 -4.69 14.84
C LEU A 11 15.43 -4.67 13.78
N PRO A 12 15.28 -5.67 12.88
CA PRO A 12 14.14 -5.69 11.95
C PRO A 12 12.80 -5.73 12.70
N ASN A 13 12.66 -6.60 13.72
CA ASN A 13 11.42 -6.74 14.47
C ASN A 13 11.02 -5.45 15.23
N ILE A 14 11.99 -4.62 15.65
CA ILE A 14 11.71 -3.31 16.23
C ILE A 14 11.12 -2.37 15.18
N LEU A 15 11.62 -2.39 13.95
CA LEU A 15 11.08 -1.57 12.86
C LEU A 15 9.68 -2.03 12.46
N THR A 16 9.44 -3.34 12.36
CA THR A 16 8.10 -3.91 12.15
C THR A 16 7.14 -3.51 13.28
N THR A 17 7.62 -3.52 14.54
CA THR A 17 6.83 -3.06 15.70
C THR A 17 6.54 -1.55 15.60
N ALA A 18 7.48 -0.74 15.11
CA ALA A 18 7.25 0.68 14.88
C ALA A 18 6.23 0.92 13.76
N ALA A 19 6.25 0.11 12.69
CA ALA A 19 5.22 0.13 11.66
C ALA A 19 3.83 -0.19 12.23
N LEU A 20 3.75 -1.25 13.02
CA LEU A 20 2.52 -1.64 13.72
C LEU A 20 2.02 -0.54 14.65
N LEU A 21 2.91 0.09 15.42
CA LEU A 21 2.57 1.20 16.33
C LEU A 21 2.00 2.39 15.55
N ALA A 22 2.62 2.76 14.43
CA ALA A 22 2.13 3.86 13.58
C ALA A 22 0.76 3.54 12.97
N GLY A 23 0.53 2.29 12.50
CA GLY A 23 -0.78 1.84 12.03
C GLY A 23 -1.84 1.86 13.14
N PHE A 24 -1.50 1.38 14.33
CA PHE A 24 -2.39 1.42 15.49
C PHE A 24 -2.69 2.87 15.93
N PHE A 25 -1.68 3.74 15.95
CA PHE A 25 -1.86 5.17 16.22
C PHE A 25 -2.83 5.81 15.20
N SER A 26 -2.73 5.45 13.92
CA SER A 26 -3.67 5.91 12.90
C SER A 26 -5.11 5.51 13.23
N ILE A 27 -5.35 4.25 13.63
CA ILE A 27 -6.69 3.76 14.01
C ILE A 27 -7.27 4.57 15.16
N ILE A 28 -6.52 4.77 16.23
CA ILE A 28 -6.97 5.54 17.38
C ILE A 28 -7.23 7.00 16.99
N THR A 29 -6.34 7.60 16.21
CA THR A 29 -6.48 9.00 15.78
C THR A 29 -7.68 9.18 14.85
N ALA A 30 -7.91 8.28 13.89
CA ALA A 30 -9.07 8.33 13.01
C ALA A 30 -10.42 8.18 13.76
N THR A 31 -10.46 7.33 14.78
CA THR A 31 -11.66 7.19 15.61
C THR A 31 -11.92 8.42 16.48
N ARG A 32 -10.87 9.06 16.99
CA ARG A 32 -10.97 10.32 17.75
C ARG A 32 -11.39 11.50 16.87
N ALA A 33 -10.95 11.51 15.61
CA ALA A 33 -11.25 12.57 14.65
C ALA A 33 -12.77 12.83 14.51
N VAL A 34 -13.59 11.80 14.65
CA VAL A 34 -15.07 11.90 14.58
C VAL A 34 -15.64 12.84 15.66
N TYR A 35 -14.99 12.94 16.81
CA TYR A 35 -15.46 13.71 17.96
C TYR A 35 -14.63 14.97 18.25
N GLU A 36 -13.34 14.95 17.88
CA GLU A 36 -12.39 16.00 18.30
C GLU A 36 -12.05 16.97 17.15
N GLY A 37 -12.34 16.63 15.89
CA GLY A 37 -12.18 17.52 14.74
C GLY A 37 -11.43 16.93 13.57
N GLU A 38 -11.75 17.44 12.37
CA GLU A 38 -11.32 16.88 11.10
C GLU A 38 -9.80 16.89 10.87
N GLY A 39 -9.03 17.78 11.48
CA GLY A 39 -7.56 17.82 11.37
C GLY A 39 -6.87 16.55 11.88
N LEU A 40 -7.53 15.73 12.69
CA LEU A 40 -6.99 14.45 13.12
C LEU A 40 -7.03 13.39 12.01
N PHE A 41 -7.92 13.50 11.01
CA PHE A 41 -7.90 12.61 9.85
C PHE A 41 -6.62 12.76 9.03
N GLU A 42 -6.10 13.98 8.88
CA GLU A 42 -4.80 14.23 8.28
C GLU A 42 -3.69 13.54 9.07
N THR A 43 -3.66 13.71 10.39
CA THR A 43 -2.68 13.06 11.28
C THR A 43 -2.74 11.53 11.16
N ALA A 44 -3.94 10.96 11.09
CA ALA A 44 -4.14 9.52 10.90
C ALA A 44 -3.65 9.04 9.53
N ALA A 45 -3.88 9.82 8.46
CA ALA A 45 -3.38 9.52 7.12
C ALA A 45 -1.85 9.55 7.08
N ILE A 46 -1.20 10.56 7.67
CA ILE A 46 0.25 10.67 7.78
C ILE A 46 0.82 9.47 8.54
N ALA A 47 0.17 9.00 9.60
CA ALA A 47 0.63 7.85 10.37
C ALA A 47 0.67 6.56 9.52
N ILE A 48 -0.26 6.35 8.58
CA ILE A 48 -0.22 5.24 7.63
C ILE A 48 1.00 5.35 6.71
N LEU A 49 1.31 6.54 6.21
CA LEU A 49 2.49 6.76 5.37
C LEU A 49 3.79 6.50 6.15
N VAL A 50 3.86 6.95 7.39
CA VAL A 50 5.00 6.70 8.31
C VAL A 50 5.15 5.21 8.61
N SER A 51 4.03 4.49 8.82
CA SER A 51 4.05 3.03 8.98
C SER A 51 4.76 2.34 7.83
N GLY A 52 4.46 2.72 6.58
CA GLY A 52 5.10 2.11 5.43
C GLY A 52 6.56 2.50 5.23
N LEU A 53 7.03 3.62 5.80
CA LEU A 53 8.47 3.89 5.86
C LEU A 53 9.19 2.88 6.74
N PHE A 54 8.64 2.58 7.92
CA PHE A 54 9.21 1.58 8.83
C PHE A 54 9.18 0.17 8.23
N ASP A 55 8.06 -0.23 7.60
CA ASP A 55 7.89 -1.48 6.87
C ASP A 55 8.94 -1.63 5.74
N GLY A 56 9.12 -0.59 4.90
CA GLY A 56 10.13 -0.61 3.86
C GLY A 56 11.57 -0.68 4.38
N LEU A 57 11.82 -0.20 5.60
CA LEU A 57 13.14 -0.25 6.24
C LEU A 57 13.43 -1.61 6.86
N ASP A 58 12.46 -2.26 7.53
CA ASP A 58 12.69 -3.54 8.22
C ASP A 58 13.12 -4.65 7.27
N GLY A 59 12.44 -4.79 6.13
CA GLY A 59 12.81 -5.74 5.10
C GLY A 59 14.17 -5.45 4.46
N ARG A 60 14.59 -4.18 4.35
CA ARG A 60 15.93 -3.81 3.87
C ARG A 60 16.99 -4.15 4.91
N VAL A 61 16.75 -3.78 6.16
CA VAL A 61 17.66 -4.05 7.29
C VAL A 61 17.84 -5.56 7.46
N ALA A 62 16.76 -6.35 7.45
CA ALA A 62 16.84 -7.81 7.56
C ALA A 62 17.72 -8.44 6.47
N ARG A 63 17.63 -7.92 5.22
CA ARG A 63 18.51 -8.40 4.11
C ARG A 63 19.95 -7.96 4.27
N LEU A 64 20.21 -6.71 4.65
CA LEU A 64 21.56 -6.19 4.82
C LEU A 64 22.31 -6.85 5.97
N THR A 65 21.60 -7.20 7.04
CA THR A 65 22.18 -7.84 8.23
C THR A 65 22.16 -9.37 8.17
N ASN A 66 21.59 -9.98 7.11
CA ASN A 66 21.38 -11.43 6.98
C ASN A 66 20.64 -12.02 8.20
N THR A 67 19.64 -11.30 8.73
CA THR A 67 18.85 -11.69 9.91
C THR A 67 17.40 -12.06 9.54
N GLN A 68 17.18 -12.46 8.31
CA GLN A 68 15.87 -12.94 7.87
C GLN A 68 15.49 -14.19 8.66
N SER A 69 14.25 -14.22 9.18
CA SER A 69 13.71 -15.35 9.92
C SER A 69 12.26 -15.61 9.50
N GLU A 70 11.82 -16.85 9.65
CA GLU A 70 10.41 -17.20 9.39
C GLU A 70 9.48 -16.47 10.35
N PHE A 71 9.84 -16.36 11.62
CA PHE A 71 9.10 -15.56 12.61
C PHE A 71 8.96 -14.11 12.16
N GLY A 72 10.07 -13.47 11.73
CA GLY A 72 10.04 -12.08 11.26
C GLY A 72 9.10 -11.89 10.07
N ALA A 73 9.10 -12.84 9.12
CA ALA A 73 8.21 -12.79 7.96
C ALA A 73 6.72 -12.93 8.31
N GLN A 74 6.39 -13.75 9.30
CA GLN A 74 5.01 -13.90 9.79
C GLN A 74 4.58 -12.67 10.61
N TYR A 75 5.46 -12.17 11.46
CA TYR A 75 5.20 -10.98 12.27
C TYR A 75 5.00 -9.73 11.39
N ASP A 76 5.80 -9.56 10.36
CA ASP A 76 5.69 -8.55 9.33
C ASP A 76 4.29 -8.58 8.66
N SER A 77 3.87 -9.76 8.20
CA SER A 77 2.54 -9.92 7.58
C SER A 77 1.38 -9.60 8.52
N LEU A 78 1.50 -9.92 9.83
CA LEU A 78 0.49 -9.55 10.82
C LEU A 78 0.46 -8.03 11.06
N SER A 79 1.63 -7.41 11.14
CA SER A 79 1.77 -5.96 11.22
C SER A 79 1.14 -5.25 10.01
N ASP A 80 1.39 -5.78 8.81
CA ASP A 80 0.87 -5.27 7.55
C ASP A 80 -0.66 -5.31 7.48
N VAL A 81 -1.31 -6.37 7.98
CA VAL A 81 -2.78 -6.43 8.05
C VAL A 81 -3.31 -5.26 8.87
N VAL A 82 -2.67 -4.93 9.99
CA VAL A 82 -3.09 -3.80 10.83
C VAL A 82 -2.80 -2.47 10.15
N ALA A 83 -1.57 -2.27 9.68
CA ALA A 83 -1.08 -0.99 9.17
C ALA A 83 -1.64 -0.62 7.80
N PHE A 84 -1.79 -1.60 6.89
CA PHE A 84 -2.22 -1.38 5.50
C PHE A 84 -3.61 -1.96 5.19
N GLY A 85 -4.18 -2.75 6.09
CA GLY A 85 -5.55 -3.25 5.98
C GLY A 85 -6.51 -2.49 6.89
N VAL A 86 -6.36 -2.66 8.20
CA VAL A 86 -7.31 -2.13 9.18
C VAL A 86 -7.23 -0.62 9.29
N ALA A 87 -6.02 -0.04 9.40
CA ALA A 87 -5.86 1.40 9.60
C ALA A 87 -6.46 2.24 8.46
N PRO A 88 -6.19 1.98 7.16
CA PRO A 88 -6.84 2.71 6.07
C PRO A 88 -8.34 2.49 6.01
N ALA A 89 -8.82 1.27 6.29
CA ALA A 89 -10.25 0.97 6.32
C ALA A 89 -10.97 1.78 7.41
N VAL A 90 -10.40 1.85 8.62
CA VAL A 90 -10.95 2.65 9.74
C VAL A 90 -10.87 4.13 9.41
N LEU A 91 -9.77 4.61 8.83
CA LEU A 91 -9.62 6.01 8.43
C LEU A 91 -10.75 6.43 7.47
N VAL A 92 -10.91 5.71 6.36
CA VAL A 92 -11.91 6.03 5.34
C VAL A 92 -13.33 5.83 5.90
N PHE A 93 -13.55 4.78 6.71
CA PHE A 93 -14.85 4.53 7.34
C PHE A 93 -15.25 5.66 8.28
N SER A 94 -14.36 6.07 9.18
CA SER A 94 -14.62 7.14 10.15
C SER A 94 -14.85 8.48 9.48
N TRP A 95 -14.11 8.77 8.39
CA TRP A 95 -14.21 10.06 7.72
C TRP A 95 -15.41 10.14 6.76
N SER A 96 -15.77 9.05 6.06
CA SER A 96 -16.68 9.13 4.92
C SER A 96 -17.69 7.97 4.87
N LEU A 97 -17.24 6.70 4.92
CA LEU A 97 -18.10 5.57 4.60
C LEU A 97 -19.23 5.35 5.61
N SER A 98 -19.07 5.79 6.85
CA SER A 98 -20.10 5.69 7.90
C SER A 98 -21.43 6.33 7.50
N ALA A 99 -21.40 7.37 6.67
CA ALA A 99 -22.59 8.04 6.13
C ALA A 99 -23.50 7.10 5.31
N LEU A 100 -22.94 6.06 4.69
CA LEU A 100 -23.70 5.07 3.89
C LEU A 100 -24.04 3.79 4.67
N GLY A 101 -23.83 3.77 5.98
CA GLY A 101 -24.22 2.69 6.87
C GLY A 101 -23.69 1.32 6.43
N LYS A 102 -24.59 0.39 6.10
CA LYS A 102 -24.22 -0.99 5.72
C LYS A 102 -23.31 -1.08 4.49
N LEU A 103 -23.51 -0.22 3.48
CA LEU A 103 -22.68 -0.21 2.28
C LEU A 103 -21.24 0.20 2.61
N GLY A 104 -21.07 1.22 3.44
CA GLY A 104 -19.76 1.65 3.90
C GLY A 104 -19.02 0.57 4.68
N TRP A 105 -19.74 -0.11 5.59
CA TRP A 105 -19.17 -1.24 6.34
C TRP A 105 -18.72 -2.39 5.44
N VAL A 106 -19.54 -2.77 4.46
CA VAL A 106 -19.21 -3.84 3.50
C VAL A 106 -17.98 -3.49 2.68
N ALA A 107 -17.85 -2.24 2.18
CA ALA A 107 -16.69 -1.81 1.42
C ALA A 107 -15.40 -1.84 2.26
N ALA A 108 -15.46 -1.36 3.50
CA ALA A 108 -14.35 -1.42 4.44
C ALA A 108 -13.94 -2.89 4.73
N PHE A 109 -14.90 -3.78 4.91
CA PHE A 109 -14.64 -5.20 5.12
C PHE A 109 -14.00 -5.87 3.89
N ILE A 110 -14.49 -5.58 2.66
CA ILE A 110 -13.88 -6.08 1.41
C ILE A 110 -12.42 -5.67 1.31
N TYR A 111 -12.10 -4.44 1.70
CA TYR A 111 -10.73 -3.95 1.68
C TYR A 111 -9.84 -4.71 2.68
N VAL A 112 -10.27 -4.85 3.95
CA VAL A 112 -9.50 -5.57 4.99
C VAL A 112 -9.33 -7.05 4.60
N ALA A 113 -10.41 -7.71 4.15
CA ALA A 113 -10.35 -9.09 3.71
C ALA A 113 -9.43 -9.27 2.50
N GLY A 114 -9.48 -8.34 1.54
CA GLY A 114 -8.58 -8.32 0.38
C GLY A 114 -7.11 -8.21 0.78
N THR A 115 -6.79 -7.35 1.76
CA THR A 115 -5.44 -7.22 2.32
C THR A 115 -4.98 -8.54 2.96
N ALA A 116 -5.79 -9.12 3.84
CA ALA A 116 -5.44 -10.36 4.54
C ALA A 116 -5.23 -11.52 3.57
N LEU A 117 -6.14 -11.71 2.60
CA LEU A 117 -6.04 -12.76 1.59
C LEU A 117 -4.80 -12.59 0.70
N ARG A 118 -4.48 -11.34 0.32
CA ARG A 118 -3.29 -11.06 -0.46
C ARG A 118 -2.01 -11.39 0.28
N LEU A 119 -1.89 -11.01 1.55
CA LEU A 119 -0.72 -11.32 2.38
C LEU A 119 -0.57 -12.82 2.62
N ALA A 120 -1.66 -13.52 2.89
CA ALA A 120 -1.66 -14.97 2.99
C ALA A 120 -1.18 -15.65 1.68
N ARG A 121 -1.71 -15.21 0.53
CA ARG A 121 -1.26 -15.70 -0.79
C ARG A 121 0.23 -15.42 -1.04
N PHE A 122 0.70 -14.23 -0.70
CA PHE A 122 2.10 -13.83 -0.88
C PHE A 122 3.04 -14.71 -0.05
N ASN A 123 2.69 -15.04 1.19
CA ASN A 123 3.49 -15.91 2.05
C ASN A 123 3.65 -17.32 1.48
N ILE A 124 2.58 -17.89 0.90
CA ILE A 124 2.63 -19.20 0.24
C ILE A 124 3.48 -19.17 -1.02
N GLN A 125 3.41 -18.09 -1.81
CA GLN A 125 4.09 -17.99 -3.11
C GLN A 125 5.56 -17.54 -3.02
N ARG A 126 6.03 -17.09 -1.85
CA ARG A 126 7.39 -16.58 -1.65
C ARG A 126 8.48 -17.58 -2.03
N GLU A 127 8.18 -18.88 -1.95
CA GLU A 127 9.13 -19.97 -2.26
C GLU A 127 9.18 -20.37 -3.73
N ILE A 128 8.24 -19.91 -4.58
CA ILE A 128 8.00 -20.54 -5.90
C ILE A 128 8.27 -19.63 -7.09
N VAL A 129 8.26 -18.30 -6.98
CA VAL A 129 8.19 -17.41 -8.14
C VAL A 129 9.23 -16.29 -8.12
N ASP A 130 10.20 -16.43 -9.04
CA ASP A 130 11.06 -15.34 -9.51
C ASP A 130 10.33 -14.63 -10.67
N SER A 131 9.42 -13.70 -10.37
CA SER A 131 8.60 -13.05 -11.39
C SER A 131 8.86 -11.54 -11.49
N SER A 132 9.03 -11.08 -12.73
CA SER A 132 9.21 -9.68 -13.10
C SER A 132 7.95 -8.82 -12.84
N TYR A 133 6.83 -9.41 -12.44
CA TYR A 133 5.55 -8.76 -12.18
C TYR A 133 4.97 -9.21 -10.85
N PHE A 134 4.44 -8.26 -10.10
CA PHE A 134 3.58 -8.58 -8.95
C PHE A 134 2.16 -8.89 -9.43
N ILE A 135 1.55 -9.94 -8.89
CA ILE A 135 0.15 -10.27 -9.15
C ILE A 135 -0.71 -9.62 -8.05
N GLY A 136 -1.65 -8.79 -8.48
CA GLY A 136 -2.52 -8.02 -7.59
C GLY A 136 -1.90 -6.72 -7.07
N LEU A 137 -2.76 -5.78 -6.66
CA LEU A 137 -2.37 -4.48 -6.12
C LEU A 137 -1.60 -4.63 -4.81
N ALA A 138 -0.48 -3.93 -4.64
CA ALA A 138 0.30 -3.95 -3.40
C ALA A 138 -0.48 -3.34 -2.22
N CYS A 139 -0.51 -4.00 -1.03
CA CYS A 139 -1.21 -3.49 0.16
C CYS A 139 -0.74 -2.08 0.56
N PRO A 140 0.59 -1.77 0.63
CA PRO A 140 1.03 -0.42 0.93
C PRO A 140 0.55 0.62 -0.11
N ALA A 141 0.53 0.26 -1.40
CA ALA A 141 0.07 1.19 -2.43
C ALA A 141 -1.42 1.52 -2.31
N ALA A 142 -2.26 0.52 -2.02
CA ALA A 142 -3.68 0.72 -1.76
C ALA A 142 -3.91 1.56 -0.49
N ALA A 143 -3.15 1.30 0.58
CA ALA A 143 -3.20 2.06 1.83
C ALA A 143 -2.81 3.53 1.62
N TYR A 144 -1.73 3.78 0.88
CA TYR A 144 -1.28 5.14 0.57
C TYR A 144 -2.27 5.89 -0.31
N PHE A 145 -2.89 5.21 -1.25
CA PHE A 145 -3.95 5.80 -2.08
C PHE A 145 -5.13 6.28 -1.22
N LEU A 146 -5.67 5.42 -0.36
CA LEU A 146 -6.79 5.78 0.50
C LEU A 146 -6.41 6.87 1.51
N ALA A 147 -5.24 6.76 2.13
CA ALA A 147 -4.74 7.74 3.09
C ALA A 147 -4.52 9.12 2.43
N SER A 148 -3.85 9.16 1.28
CA SER A 148 -3.62 10.42 0.56
C SER A 148 -4.89 11.00 -0.04
N ALA A 149 -5.87 10.17 -0.43
CA ALA A 149 -7.19 10.63 -0.85
C ALA A 149 -7.91 11.36 0.29
N VAL A 150 -7.98 10.75 1.47
CA VAL A 150 -8.58 11.39 2.66
C VAL A 150 -7.84 12.68 2.98
N TRP A 151 -6.51 12.65 3.06
CA TRP A 151 -5.72 13.84 3.36
C TRP A 151 -5.96 14.98 2.37
N THR A 152 -5.93 14.68 1.06
CA THR A 152 -6.19 15.69 0.01
C THR A 152 -7.58 16.31 0.12
N LEU A 153 -8.59 15.52 0.43
CA LEU A 153 -9.97 15.98 0.50
C LEU A 153 -10.22 16.78 1.80
N VAL A 154 -9.63 16.37 2.93
CA VAL A 154 -9.64 17.12 4.19
C VAL A 154 -8.93 18.47 4.02
N ASP A 155 -7.73 18.49 3.44
CA ASP A 155 -6.97 19.72 3.16
C ASP A 155 -7.74 20.68 2.23
N SER A 156 -8.55 20.14 1.33
CA SER A 156 -9.43 20.91 0.45
C SER A 156 -10.78 21.28 1.12
N SER A 157 -10.95 21.02 2.40
CA SER A 157 -12.20 21.28 3.18
C SER A 157 -13.43 20.59 2.57
N ILE A 158 -13.26 19.44 1.93
CA ILE A 158 -14.36 18.64 1.38
C ILE A 158 -14.84 17.68 2.48
N GLN A 159 -16.14 17.73 2.77
CA GLN A 159 -16.76 16.85 3.76
C GLN A 159 -16.85 15.42 3.24
N GLY A 160 -16.49 14.44 4.08
CA GLY A 160 -16.47 13.03 3.72
C GLY A 160 -17.81 12.49 3.25
N GLU A 161 -18.93 13.00 3.80
CA GLU A 161 -20.29 12.59 3.43
C GLU A 161 -20.61 12.90 1.95
N THR A 162 -20.12 14.02 1.41
CA THR A 162 -20.39 14.43 0.03
C THR A 162 -19.75 13.51 -1.01
N VAL A 163 -18.67 12.84 -0.64
CA VAL A 163 -17.91 11.91 -1.51
C VAL A 163 -18.06 10.45 -1.09
N ALA A 164 -18.97 10.15 -0.16
CA ALA A 164 -19.10 8.83 0.45
C ALA A 164 -19.31 7.70 -0.57
N LEU A 165 -20.15 7.88 -1.59
CA LEU A 165 -20.37 6.88 -2.62
C LEU A 165 -19.10 6.62 -3.45
N THR A 166 -18.36 7.67 -3.82
CA THR A 166 -17.09 7.55 -4.53
C THR A 166 -16.07 6.79 -3.67
N MET A 167 -15.97 7.12 -2.38
CA MET A 167 -15.04 6.45 -1.46
C MET A 167 -15.39 4.99 -1.21
N VAL A 168 -16.70 4.63 -1.14
CA VAL A 168 -17.15 3.24 -1.08
C VAL A 168 -16.66 2.45 -2.30
N ILE A 169 -16.86 3.00 -3.50
CA ILE A 169 -16.46 2.36 -4.76
C ILE A 169 -14.93 2.19 -4.80
N LEU A 170 -14.17 3.24 -4.51
CA LEU A 170 -12.70 3.20 -4.52
C LEU A 170 -12.14 2.21 -3.51
N THR A 171 -12.67 2.20 -2.29
CA THR A 171 -12.25 1.28 -1.23
C THR A 171 -12.51 -0.18 -1.62
N ALA A 172 -13.71 -0.47 -2.14
CA ALA A 172 -14.06 -1.82 -2.59
C ALA A 172 -13.20 -2.26 -3.79
N ILE A 173 -12.97 -1.38 -4.78
CA ILE A 173 -12.11 -1.66 -5.93
C ILE A 173 -10.68 -1.96 -5.46
N CYS A 174 -10.10 -1.20 -4.55
CA CYS A 174 -8.77 -1.47 -4.00
C CYS A 174 -8.71 -2.86 -3.37
N GLY A 175 -9.71 -3.24 -2.55
CA GLY A 175 -9.80 -4.57 -1.95
C GLY A 175 -9.85 -5.70 -2.98
N LEU A 176 -10.67 -5.55 -4.02
CA LEU A 176 -10.79 -6.53 -5.11
C LEU A 176 -9.52 -6.60 -5.97
N LEU A 177 -8.87 -5.46 -6.26
CA LEU A 177 -7.62 -5.43 -7.02
C LEU A 177 -6.48 -6.14 -6.27
N MET A 178 -6.44 -6.09 -4.93
CA MET A 178 -5.44 -6.81 -4.14
C MET A 178 -5.50 -8.32 -4.35
N VAL A 179 -6.70 -8.89 -4.47
CA VAL A 179 -6.92 -10.34 -4.67
C VAL A 179 -6.89 -10.73 -6.15
N SER A 180 -7.03 -9.78 -7.06
CA SER A 180 -7.09 -10.01 -8.50
C SER A 180 -5.80 -10.61 -9.07
N SER A 181 -5.89 -11.15 -10.30
CA SER A 181 -4.75 -11.63 -11.08
C SER A 181 -4.16 -10.54 -12.00
N VAL A 182 -4.46 -9.27 -11.76
CA VAL A 182 -3.96 -8.15 -12.54
C VAL A 182 -2.46 -7.97 -12.31
N PRO A 183 -1.63 -7.94 -13.38
CA PRO A 183 -0.19 -7.74 -13.23
C PRO A 183 0.12 -6.26 -12.95
N TYR A 184 0.96 -6.02 -11.97
CA TYR A 184 1.49 -4.69 -11.66
C TYR A 184 2.99 -4.64 -11.93
N PRO A 185 3.53 -3.50 -12.41
CA PRO A 185 4.97 -3.37 -12.67
C PRO A 185 5.75 -3.54 -11.36
N SER A 186 6.76 -4.43 -11.40
CA SER A 186 7.71 -4.62 -10.32
C SER A 186 8.94 -3.76 -10.59
N PHE A 187 9.29 -2.88 -9.67
CA PHE A 187 10.52 -2.09 -9.73
C PHE A 187 11.78 -2.91 -9.36
N LYS A 188 11.63 -4.23 -9.15
CA LYS A 188 12.68 -5.12 -8.65
C LYS A 188 13.73 -5.47 -9.71
N ASN A 189 13.38 -5.39 -11.00
CA ASN A 189 14.22 -5.78 -12.14
C ASN A 189 14.96 -4.63 -12.82
N SER A 190 14.95 -3.43 -12.26
CA SER A 190 15.92 -2.45 -12.70
C SER A 190 17.29 -2.92 -12.21
N ASP A 191 18.16 -3.32 -13.13
CA ASP A 191 19.59 -3.62 -12.89
C ASP A 191 20.33 -2.38 -12.40
N LEU A 192 19.93 -1.90 -11.20
CA LEU A 192 20.59 -0.79 -10.49
C LEU A 192 22.01 -1.18 -9.98
N LYS A 193 22.48 -2.40 -10.32
CA LYS A 193 23.86 -2.80 -10.07
C LYS A 193 24.87 -2.09 -10.99
N ALA A 194 24.44 -1.55 -12.12
CA ALA A 194 25.27 -0.71 -12.98
C ALA A 194 24.88 0.75 -12.75
N ARG A 195 25.72 1.53 -12.07
CA ARG A 195 25.71 3.00 -11.90
C ARG A 195 24.33 3.62 -12.01
N VAL A 196 23.73 4.00 -10.88
CA VAL A 196 22.47 4.74 -10.88
C VAL A 196 22.60 5.92 -11.86
N PRO A 197 21.86 5.96 -12.97
CA PRO A 197 22.02 7.02 -13.95
C PRO A 197 21.69 8.38 -13.27
N LEU A 198 22.47 9.41 -13.56
CA LEU A 198 22.26 10.76 -13.03
C LEU A 198 20.80 11.22 -13.19
N LEU A 199 20.18 10.82 -14.31
CA LEU A 199 18.76 11.09 -14.60
C LEU A 199 17.83 10.51 -13.54
N ALA A 200 18.11 9.30 -13.00
CA ALA A 200 17.29 8.69 -11.95
C ALA A 200 17.43 9.44 -10.61
N ILE A 201 18.63 9.92 -10.30
CA ILE A 201 18.86 10.76 -9.10
C ILE A 201 18.13 12.10 -9.24
N MET A 202 18.21 12.73 -10.42
CA MET A 202 17.50 13.98 -10.68
C MET A 202 15.98 13.80 -10.62
N ALA A 203 15.45 12.71 -11.22
CA ALA A 203 14.02 12.40 -11.14
C ALA A 203 13.57 12.17 -9.70
N ALA A 204 14.34 11.42 -8.90
CA ALA A 204 14.04 11.20 -7.49
C ALA A 204 14.06 12.51 -6.68
N ALA A 205 15.05 13.38 -6.91
CA ALA A 205 15.13 14.68 -6.27
C ALA A 205 13.95 15.59 -6.67
N LEU A 206 13.52 15.54 -7.92
CA LEU A 206 12.39 16.30 -8.44
C LEU A 206 11.08 15.81 -7.82
N ILE A 207 10.87 14.48 -7.77
CA ILE A 207 9.71 13.87 -7.09
C ILE A 207 9.70 14.28 -5.61
N PHE A 208 10.85 14.20 -4.93
CA PHE A 208 10.96 14.63 -3.53
C PHE A 208 10.62 16.11 -3.34
N ALA A 209 11.08 16.98 -4.23
CA ALA A 209 10.75 18.40 -4.21
C ALA A 209 9.25 18.64 -4.40
N PHE A 210 8.60 17.96 -5.37
CA PHE A 210 7.16 18.07 -5.58
C PHE A 210 6.35 17.53 -4.38
N VAL A 211 6.77 16.38 -3.83
CA VAL A 211 6.14 15.84 -2.61
C VAL A 211 6.28 16.81 -1.44
N SER A 212 7.39 17.54 -1.33
CA SER A 212 7.60 18.52 -0.26
C SER A 212 6.75 19.79 -0.40
N LEU A 213 6.33 20.13 -1.63
CA LEU A 213 5.48 21.30 -1.88
C LEU A 213 4.01 21.05 -1.54
N ASP A 214 3.48 19.91 -1.93
CA ASP A 214 2.07 19.53 -1.71
C ASP A 214 1.98 18.00 -1.50
N PRO A 215 2.33 17.52 -0.30
CA PRO A 215 2.39 16.10 -0.02
C PRO A 215 1.10 15.34 -0.35
N PRO A 216 -0.10 15.79 0.10
CA PRO A 216 -1.32 15.04 -0.09
C PRO A 216 -1.67 14.84 -1.57
N ARG A 217 -1.65 15.95 -2.36
CA ARG A 217 -2.05 15.87 -3.78
C ARG A 217 -1.07 15.10 -4.62
N VAL A 218 0.24 15.29 -4.38
CA VAL A 218 1.27 14.57 -5.13
C VAL A 218 1.25 13.07 -4.82
N LEU A 219 1.12 12.68 -3.55
CA LEU A 219 1.00 11.26 -3.17
C LEU A 219 -0.27 10.63 -3.73
N PHE A 220 -1.40 11.35 -3.67
CA PHE A 220 -2.65 10.88 -4.26
C PHE A 220 -2.53 10.66 -5.78
N LEU A 221 -1.89 11.59 -6.49
CA LEU A 221 -1.65 11.46 -7.93
C LEU A 221 -0.74 10.26 -8.25
N LEU A 222 0.39 10.13 -7.56
CA LEU A 222 1.34 9.03 -7.79
C LEU A 222 0.72 7.67 -7.53
N THR A 223 -0.01 7.52 -6.42
CA THR A 223 -0.67 6.25 -6.07
C THR A 223 -1.84 5.94 -7.01
N SER A 224 -2.58 6.95 -7.47
CA SER A 224 -3.63 6.81 -8.49
C SER A 224 -3.06 6.29 -9.80
N LEU A 225 -1.96 6.89 -10.29
CA LEU A 225 -1.28 6.44 -11.51
C LEU A 225 -0.78 4.99 -11.37
N TYR A 226 -0.23 4.64 -10.21
CA TYR A 226 0.20 3.26 -9.96
C TYR A 226 -0.99 2.27 -9.97
N ILE A 227 -2.11 2.59 -9.31
CA ILE A 227 -3.30 1.72 -9.31
C ILE A 227 -3.85 1.54 -10.72
N LEU A 228 -3.92 2.61 -11.52
CA LEU A 228 -4.40 2.55 -12.90
C LEU A 228 -3.45 1.80 -13.84
N SER A 229 -2.16 1.75 -13.53
CA SER A 229 -1.16 1.06 -14.37
C SER A 229 -1.42 -0.45 -14.52
N GLY A 230 -1.92 -1.11 -13.45
CA GLY A 230 -2.23 -2.54 -13.49
C GLY A 230 -3.33 -2.89 -14.49
N PRO A 231 -4.56 -2.36 -14.34
CA PRO A 231 -5.63 -2.57 -15.31
C PRO A 231 -5.26 -2.17 -16.75
N ALA A 232 -4.49 -1.08 -16.92
CA ALA A 232 -4.00 -0.65 -18.23
C ALA A 232 -3.06 -1.68 -18.88
N LEU A 233 -2.11 -2.22 -18.12
CA LEU A 233 -1.21 -3.28 -18.58
C LEU A 233 -1.96 -4.58 -18.88
N TRP A 234 -2.90 -4.96 -18.03
CA TRP A 234 -3.72 -6.14 -18.24
C TRP A 234 -4.54 -6.04 -19.53
N LEU A 235 -5.17 -4.88 -19.78
CA LEU A 235 -5.93 -4.62 -20.99
C LEU A 235 -5.04 -4.67 -22.24
N LYS A 236 -3.86 -4.02 -22.18
CA LYS A 236 -2.88 -4.05 -23.27
C LYS A 236 -2.46 -5.49 -23.62
N ASN A 237 -2.07 -6.27 -22.62
CA ASN A 237 -1.63 -7.67 -22.82
C ASN A 237 -2.76 -8.53 -23.41
N ARG A 238 -4.01 -8.29 -23.02
CA ARG A 238 -5.17 -9.01 -23.56
C ARG A 238 -5.46 -8.63 -25.02
N LEU A 239 -5.27 -7.38 -25.38
CA LEU A 239 -5.43 -6.90 -26.76
C LEU A 239 -4.32 -7.42 -27.69
N ASP A 240 -3.07 -7.42 -27.20
CA ASP A 240 -1.91 -7.93 -27.96
C ASP A 240 -1.96 -9.46 -28.10
N GLY A 241 -2.45 -10.18 -27.08
CA GLY A 241 -2.69 -11.63 -27.16
C GLY A 241 -3.74 -12.00 -28.19
N LYS A 242 -4.82 -11.21 -28.35
CA LYS A 242 -5.80 -11.41 -29.43
C LYS A 242 -5.24 -11.17 -30.83
N LYS A 243 -4.23 -10.32 -30.97
CA LYS A 243 -3.56 -10.06 -32.28
C LYS A 243 -2.62 -11.19 -32.68
N ARG A 244 -2.18 -12.05 -31.74
CA ARG A 244 -1.27 -13.17 -31.98
C ARG A 244 -1.94 -14.53 -32.13
N ALA A 245 -3.28 -14.61 -31.96
CA ALA A 245 -4.01 -15.83 -32.27
C ALA A 245 -3.89 -16.09 -33.79
N PRO A 246 -3.43 -17.28 -34.23
CA PRO A 246 -3.40 -17.62 -35.64
C PRO A 246 -4.81 -17.54 -36.21
N LYS A 247 -4.99 -16.91 -37.37
CA LYS A 247 -6.19 -17.12 -38.17
C LYS A 247 -6.19 -18.61 -38.50
N GLU A 248 -7.16 -19.36 -38.00
CA GLU A 248 -7.45 -20.68 -38.53
C GLU A 248 -7.71 -20.51 -40.01
N GLU A 249 -6.80 -21.05 -40.84
CA GLU A 249 -7.00 -21.18 -42.27
C GLU A 249 -8.14 -22.18 -42.44
N GLU A 250 -9.26 -21.74 -43.03
CA GLU A 250 -10.31 -22.57 -43.60
C GLU A 250 -9.81 -23.31 -44.83
#